data_99479a40f22c885449e5c958c74756a5
#
_entry.id   99479a40f22c885449e5c958c74756a5
#
_cell.length_a   1.000
_cell.length_b   1.000
_cell.length_c   1.000
_cell.angle_alpha   90.00
_cell.angle_beta   90.00
_cell.angle_gamma   90.00
#
_symmetry.space_group_name_H-M   'P 1'
#
loop_
_entity.id
_entity.type
_entity.pdbx_description
1 polymer ?
#
loop_
_entity_poly.entity_id
_entity_poly.type
_entity_poly.pdbx_seq_one_letter_code
_entity_poly.pdbx_strand_id
1 'polypeptide(L)'
;MFIFKTIALPHIFRKEKYTKRGRKYYHKRPKSFFAFILKTAAFFWAMSVLAGIAEKPIHYENNFADNFEIEEGAYAEDILNEEKIKSINFENKEINDEPLILIFQTHSNEEYADGKTVKDAGCELAKIFSEKYGITVVHDMGEYDKENGEIKREESYKRSGEGVKKLLEKYPSVKIAVDIHRDAYKEGDKAEEKDGKKYALLMPVVGACALKENGEKKDVGAENEFIYENLKFAYDFRKNCGEEGVCKKIYIKPYRYSTYMLPESILLECGNEKSTFEEVENSLYIAAEAIVKTAEISG
;
A
#
# COMPACT_ATOMS: atom_id res chain seq x y z
N MET A 1 -12.40 7.28 15.65
CA MET A 1 -13.51 7.51 16.63
C MET A 1 -13.75 6.19 17.37
N PHE A 2 -13.14 6.05 18.53
CA PHE A 2 -13.29 4.82 19.33
C PHE A 2 -14.68 4.78 19.94
N ILE A 3 -15.50 3.81 19.51
CA ILE A 3 -16.79 3.52 20.15
C ILE A 3 -16.51 2.64 21.35
N PHE A 4 -16.51 3.22 22.53
CA PHE A 4 -16.59 2.44 23.78
C PHE A 4 -17.96 1.78 23.86
N LYS A 5 -18.03 0.47 23.60
CA LYS A 5 -19.19 -0.32 24.00
C LYS A 5 -19.18 -0.38 25.53
N THR A 6 -20.13 0.30 26.13
CA THR A 6 -20.39 0.20 27.56
C THR A 6 -20.76 -1.25 27.87
N ILE A 7 -19.86 -1.96 28.53
CA ILE A 7 -20.18 -3.28 29.10
C ILE A 7 -21.15 -3.04 30.24
N ALA A 8 -22.41 -3.36 30.04
CA ALA A 8 -23.40 -3.37 31.08
C ALA A 8 -22.97 -4.39 32.13
N LEU A 9 -22.64 -3.91 33.32
CA LEU A 9 -22.39 -4.77 34.48
C LEU A 9 -23.66 -5.59 34.75
N PRO A 10 -23.58 -6.91 34.91
CA PRO A 10 -24.73 -7.73 35.22
C PRO A 10 -25.33 -7.29 36.55
N HIS A 11 -26.63 -7.07 36.57
CA HIS A 11 -27.41 -6.83 37.77
C HIS A 11 -27.12 -7.95 38.80
N ILE A 12 -26.45 -7.59 39.87
CA ILE A 12 -26.20 -8.51 40.98
C ILE A 12 -27.52 -8.70 41.69
N PHE A 13 -28.21 -9.79 41.39
CA PHE A 13 -29.44 -10.17 42.06
C PHE A 13 -29.19 -10.29 43.57
N ARG A 14 -29.83 -9.44 44.30
CA ARG A 14 -29.87 -9.47 45.75
C ARG A 14 -30.83 -10.59 46.16
N LYS A 15 -30.35 -11.78 46.52
CA LYS A 15 -31.20 -12.81 47.12
C LYS A 15 -31.56 -12.37 48.53
N GLU A 16 -32.77 -11.92 48.70
CA GLU A 16 -33.37 -11.71 50.03
C GLU A 16 -33.86 -13.06 50.60
N LYS A 17 -33.36 -13.46 51.76
CA LYS A 17 -33.91 -14.58 52.50
C LYS A 17 -34.78 -14.03 53.62
N TYR A 18 -36.05 -14.36 53.60
CA TYR A 18 -36.97 -14.06 54.70
C TYR A 18 -37.04 -15.25 55.66
N THR A 19 -36.97 -15.00 56.95
CA THR A 19 -37.31 -15.98 57.97
C THR A 19 -38.79 -15.84 58.31
N LYS A 20 -39.41 -16.87 58.92
CA LYS A 20 -40.82 -16.91 59.33
C LYS A 20 -41.25 -15.76 60.28
N ARG A 21 -40.34 -14.85 60.72
CA ARG A 21 -40.59 -13.70 61.54
C ARG A 21 -40.33 -12.33 60.88
N GLY A 22 -40.14 -12.29 59.49
CA GLY A 22 -40.09 -11.01 58.78
C GLY A 22 -38.83 -10.15 58.96
N ARG A 23 -37.76 -10.63 59.57
CA ARG A 23 -36.51 -9.86 59.73
C ARG A 23 -35.59 -10.02 58.52
N LYS A 24 -35.14 -8.89 57.95
CA LYS A 24 -34.14 -8.88 56.88
C LYS A 24 -32.72 -9.02 57.42
N TYR A 25 -31.97 -10.01 56.96
CA TYR A 25 -30.56 -10.16 57.27
C TYR A 25 -29.72 -9.78 56.08
N TYR A 26 -28.77 -8.85 56.26
CA TYR A 26 -27.78 -8.49 55.27
C TYR A 26 -26.47 -9.22 55.57
N HIS A 27 -26.04 -10.07 54.66
CA HIS A 27 -24.71 -10.66 54.76
C HIS A 27 -23.67 -9.59 54.39
N LYS A 28 -22.74 -9.26 55.29
CA LYS A 28 -21.54 -8.49 54.97
C LYS A 28 -20.67 -9.33 54.03
N ARG A 29 -20.35 -8.79 52.86
CA ARG A 29 -19.38 -9.43 51.98
C ARG A 29 -18.03 -9.56 52.71
N PRO A 30 -17.33 -10.71 52.59
CA PRO A 30 -16.02 -10.87 53.18
C PRO A 30 -15.02 -9.88 52.53
N LYS A 31 -14.20 -9.23 53.36
CA LYS A 31 -13.16 -8.28 52.91
C LYS A 31 -12.20 -8.89 51.88
N SER A 32 -12.08 -10.22 51.82
CA SER A 32 -11.28 -10.97 50.88
C SER A 32 -11.76 -10.84 49.41
N PHE A 33 -13.07 -10.60 49.17
CA PHE A 33 -13.61 -10.45 47.80
C PHE A 33 -13.20 -9.13 47.19
N PHE A 34 -13.15 -8.05 47.93
CA PHE A 34 -12.64 -6.77 47.46
C PHE A 34 -11.12 -6.80 47.17
N ALA A 35 -10.36 -7.51 48.02
CA ALA A 35 -8.93 -7.70 47.81
C ALA A 35 -8.62 -8.55 46.53
N PHE A 36 -9.49 -9.51 46.21
CA PHE A 36 -9.37 -10.30 44.99
C PHE A 36 -9.64 -9.45 43.73
N ILE A 37 -10.71 -8.65 43.73
CA ILE A 37 -11.01 -7.74 42.57
C ILE A 37 -9.89 -6.72 42.36
N LEU A 38 -9.34 -6.13 43.43
CA LEU A 38 -8.22 -5.20 43.33
C LEU A 38 -6.95 -5.87 42.79
N LYS A 39 -6.65 -7.11 43.18
CA LYS A 39 -5.50 -7.86 42.69
C LYS A 39 -5.66 -8.24 41.23
N THR A 40 -6.86 -8.66 40.79
CA THR A 40 -7.13 -8.96 39.37
C THR A 40 -7.09 -7.70 38.51
N ALA A 41 -7.65 -6.58 38.95
CA ALA A 41 -7.57 -5.32 38.24
C ALA A 41 -6.12 -4.81 38.09
N ALA A 42 -5.32 -4.92 39.17
CA ALA A 42 -3.90 -4.58 39.13
C ALA A 42 -3.09 -5.50 38.20
N PHE A 43 -3.43 -6.80 38.16
CA PHE A 43 -2.79 -7.75 37.25
C PHE A 43 -3.11 -7.42 35.78
N PHE A 44 -4.37 -7.13 35.43
CA PHE A 44 -4.75 -6.73 34.08
C PHE A 44 -4.15 -5.38 33.68
N TRP A 45 -4.04 -4.43 34.62
CA TRP A 45 -3.36 -3.17 34.38
C TRP A 45 -1.84 -3.36 34.13
N ALA A 46 -1.18 -4.20 34.94
CA ALA A 46 0.22 -4.54 34.77
C ALA A 46 0.47 -5.29 33.45
N MET A 47 -0.43 -6.18 33.03
CA MET A 47 -0.35 -6.88 31.75
C MET A 47 -0.56 -5.92 30.57
N SER A 48 -1.48 -4.96 30.67
CA SER A 48 -1.65 -3.95 29.61
C SER A 48 -0.47 -2.99 29.51
N VAL A 49 0.17 -2.65 30.64
CA VAL A 49 1.41 -1.85 30.63
C VAL A 49 2.58 -2.65 30.06
N LEU A 50 2.68 -3.95 30.38
CA LEU A 50 3.71 -4.83 29.79
C LEU A 50 3.47 -5.07 28.30
N ALA A 51 2.22 -5.23 27.84
CA ALA A 51 1.88 -5.30 26.43
C ALA A 51 2.24 -3.98 25.72
N GLY A 52 1.91 -2.82 26.29
CA GLY A 52 2.30 -1.52 25.74
C GLY A 52 3.82 -1.26 25.73
N ILE A 53 4.60 -1.96 26.56
CA ILE A 53 6.08 -1.91 26.52
C ILE A 53 6.61 -2.90 25.48
N ALA A 54 5.91 -4.03 25.25
CA ALA A 54 6.32 -5.03 24.24
C ALA A 54 6.03 -4.58 22.80
N GLU A 55 5.13 -3.61 22.59
CA GLU A 55 4.80 -3.05 21.28
C GLU A 55 5.50 -1.73 21.00
N LYS A 56 6.73 -1.53 21.45
CA LYS A 56 7.60 -0.62 20.73
C LYS A 56 8.07 -1.39 19.50
N PRO A 57 7.63 -1.01 18.28
CA PRO A 57 8.26 -1.58 17.11
C PRO A 57 9.74 -1.32 17.25
N ILE A 58 10.57 -2.36 17.14
CA ILE A 58 11.97 -2.20 16.91
C ILE A 58 12.01 -1.48 15.56
N HIS A 59 12.13 -0.15 15.56
CA HIS A 59 12.50 0.58 14.37
C HIS A 59 13.91 0.08 14.03
N TYR A 60 13.98 -0.92 13.16
CA TYR A 60 15.12 -1.05 12.31
C TYR A 60 15.12 0.27 11.52
N GLU A 61 16.05 1.17 11.86
CA GLU A 61 16.46 2.21 10.93
C GLU A 61 17.07 1.46 9.74
N ASN A 62 16.21 1.00 8.83
CA ASN A 62 16.68 0.48 7.57
C ASN A 62 17.46 1.61 6.92
N ASN A 63 18.74 1.39 6.68
CA ASN A 63 19.56 2.29 5.89
C ASN A 63 18.76 2.65 4.62
N PHE A 64 18.78 3.91 4.19
CA PHE A 64 18.07 4.37 2.99
C PHE A 64 18.32 3.44 1.79
N ALA A 65 19.59 3.05 1.57
CA ALA A 65 20.00 2.16 0.49
C ALA A 65 19.33 0.77 0.55
N ASP A 66 18.99 0.27 1.74
CA ASP A 66 18.36 -1.05 1.91
C ASP A 66 16.93 -1.11 1.34
N ASN A 67 16.35 0.04 1.02
CA ASN A 67 15.03 0.12 0.39
C ASN A 67 15.05 -0.14 -1.12
N PHE A 68 16.22 -0.21 -1.73
CA PHE A 68 16.35 -0.33 -3.17
C PHE A 68 17.03 -1.63 -3.58
N GLU A 69 16.62 -2.18 -4.73
CA GLU A 69 17.26 -3.25 -5.46
C GLU A 69 17.51 -2.74 -6.88
N ILE A 70 18.77 -2.80 -7.32
CA ILE A 70 19.17 -2.26 -8.63
C ILE A 70 19.33 -3.43 -9.59
N GLU A 71 18.60 -3.38 -10.71
CA GLU A 71 18.74 -4.37 -11.79
C GLU A 71 20.14 -4.36 -12.36
N GLU A 72 20.69 -5.54 -12.66
CA GLU A 72 21.96 -5.64 -13.36
C GLU A 72 21.90 -4.89 -14.69
N GLY A 73 22.81 -3.95 -14.88
CA GLY A 73 22.84 -3.06 -16.05
C GLY A 73 22.10 -1.74 -15.88
N ALA A 74 21.39 -1.49 -14.78
CA ALA A 74 20.89 -0.15 -14.47
C ALA A 74 21.98 0.71 -13.83
N TYR A 75 22.08 1.98 -14.28
CA TYR A 75 22.97 2.97 -13.65
C TYR A 75 22.14 3.86 -12.74
N ALA A 76 22.31 3.72 -11.44
CA ALA A 76 21.50 4.36 -10.42
C ALA A 76 22.29 5.28 -9.47
N GLU A 77 23.62 5.31 -9.55
CA GLU A 77 24.50 6.04 -8.62
C GLU A 77 24.18 7.55 -8.57
N ASP A 78 23.81 8.15 -9.69
CA ASP A 78 23.52 9.59 -9.79
C ASP A 78 22.14 9.95 -9.20
N ILE A 79 21.20 9.01 -9.18
CA ILE A 79 19.81 9.29 -8.81
C ILE A 79 19.47 8.90 -7.37
N LEU A 80 20.24 8.00 -6.74
CA LEU A 80 20.01 7.57 -5.35
C LEU A 80 20.66 8.55 -4.34
N ASN A 81 20.29 9.82 -4.44
CA ASN A 81 20.70 10.85 -3.50
C ASN A 81 19.68 10.97 -2.35
N GLU A 82 20.04 10.42 -1.20
CA GLU A 82 19.16 10.36 -0.02
C GLU A 82 18.65 11.73 0.44
N GLU A 83 19.55 12.73 0.55
CA GLU A 83 19.20 14.07 1.00
C GLU A 83 18.21 14.73 0.04
N LYS A 84 18.48 14.64 -1.26
CA LYS A 84 17.62 15.19 -2.29
C LYS A 84 16.24 14.51 -2.31
N ILE A 85 16.21 13.19 -2.26
CA ILE A 85 14.95 12.43 -2.25
C ILE A 85 14.13 12.75 -1.00
N LYS A 86 14.75 12.74 0.20
CA LYS A 86 14.05 13.02 1.46
C LYS A 86 13.61 14.48 1.62
N SER A 87 14.22 15.42 0.89
CA SER A 87 13.84 16.83 0.94
C SER A 87 12.60 17.18 0.14
N ILE A 88 12.14 16.28 -0.74
CA ILE A 88 10.92 16.47 -1.51
C ILE A 88 9.71 16.30 -0.59
N ASN A 89 8.77 17.25 -0.67
CA ASN A 89 7.49 17.19 0.00
C ASN A 89 6.39 17.32 -1.05
N PHE A 90 5.40 16.46 -0.98
CA PHE A 90 4.22 16.56 -1.82
C PHE A 90 3.22 17.54 -1.20
N GLU A 91 2.47 18.24 -2.05
CA GLU A 91 1.41 19.12 -1.59
C GLU A 91 0.22 18.31 -1.09
N ASN A 92 -0.43 18.79 -0.03
CA ASN A 92 -1.68 18.20 0.45
C ASN A 92 -2.77 18.34 -0.63
N LYS A 93 -3.53 17.28 -0.86
CA LYS A 93 -4.58 17.20 -1.86
C LYS A 93 -5.94 17.03 -1.20
N GLU A 94 -6.83 17.95 -1.47
CA GLU A 94 -8.22 17.85 -1.02
C GLU A 94 -9.05 17.01 -1.99
N ILE A 95 -9.90 16.15 -1.43
CA ILE A 95 -10.85 15.34 -2.20
C ILE A 95 -11.98 16.26 -2.68
N ASN A 96 -12.27 16.18 -3.98
CA ASN A 96 -13.39 16.84 -4.62
C ASN A 96 -13.98 15.97 -5.75
N ASP A 97 -14.94 16.48 -6.50
CA ASP A 97 -15.61 15.71 -7.55
C ASP A 97 -14.72 15.48 -8.80
N GLU A 98 -13.62 16.23 -8.94
CA GLU A 98 -12.72 16.11 -10.07
C GLU A 98 -11.76 14.91 -9.90
N PRO A 99 -11.38 14.21 -10.99
CA PRO A 99 -10.45 13.09 -10.93
C PRO A 99 -9.09 13.51 -10.38
N LEU A 100 -8.63 12.81 -9.34
CA LEU A 100 -7.34 13.03 -8.69
C LEU A 100 -6.29 11.99 -9.11
N ILE A 101 -6.72 10.76 -9.35
CA ILE A 101 -5.86 9.61 -9.64
C ILE A 101 -6.16 9.08 -11.05
N LEU A 102 -5.12 8.77 -11.81
CA LEU A 102 -5.18 8.01 -13.04
C LEU A 102 -4.60 6.62 -12.80
N ILE A 103 -5.38 5.58 -13.09
CA ILE A 103 -4.93 4.19 -13.11
C ILE A 103 -4.90 3.72 -14.56
N PHE A 104 -3.84 3.05 -14.97
CA PHE A 104 -3.70 2.47 -16.29
C PHE A 104 -2.84 1.20 -16.25
N GLN A 105 -2.74 0.49 -17.36
CA GLN A 105 -1.96 -0.73 -17.49
C GLN A 105 -1.25 -0.72 -18.85
N THR A 106 0.07 -0.51 -18.83
CA THR A 106 0.88 -0.58 -20.07
C THR A 106 0.85 -1.98 -20.68
N HIS A 107 0.81 -3.02 -19.84
CA HIS A 107 0.67 -4.42 -20.25
C HIS A 107 -0.68 -5.00 -19.81
N SER A 108 -1.75 -4.50 -20.40
CA SER A 108 -3.14 -4.76 -20.01
C SER A 108 -3.57 -6.24 -20.02
N ASN A 109 -2.80 -7.10 -20.69
CA ASN A 109 -3.08 -8.52 -20.87
C ASN A 109 -2.23 -9.43 -19.97
N GLU A 110 -1.59 -8.90 -18.95
CA GLU A 110 -0.93 -9.70 -17.93
C GLU A 110 -1.98 -10.40 -17.06
N GLU A 111 -1.91 -11.74 -17.01
CA GLU A 111 -2.88 -12.58 -16.31
C GLU A 111 -2.32 -13.10 -14.99
N TYR A 112 -3.21 -13.30 -14.02
CA TYR A 112 -2.99 -14.02 -12.77
C TYR A 112 -3.36 -15.50 -12.91
N ALA A 113 -3.07 -16.31 -11.89
CA ALA A 113 -3.25 -17.76 -11.93
C ALA A 113 -4.70 -18.22 -12.19
N ASP A 114 -5.68 -17.39 -11.89
CA ASP A 114 -7.11 -17.66 -12.04
C ASP A 114 -7.75 -16.99 -13.28
N GLY A 115 -6.93 -16.47 -14.20
CA GLY A 115 -7.36 -15.87 -15.47
C GLY A 115 -7.88 -14.42 -15.36
N LYS A 116 -7.81 -13.81 -14.17
CA LYS A 116 -7.99 -12.38 -14.02
C LYS A 116 -6.75 -11.64 -14.52
N THR A 117 -6.88 -10.37 -14.84
CA THR A 117 -5.80 -9.56 -15.41
C THR A 117 -5.48 -8.33 -14.55
N VAL A 118 -4.38 -7.66 -14.87
CA VAL A 118 -4.03 -6.37 -14.26
C VAL A 118 -5.09 -5.28 -14.51
N LYS A 119 -5.94 -5.42 -15.53
CA LYS A 119 -7.10 -4.54 -15.71
C LYS A 119 -8.17 -4.78 -14.62
N ASP A 120 -8.39 -6.05 -14.24
CA ASP A 120 -9.27 -6.36 -13.11
C ASP A 120 -8.71 -5.75 -11.81
N ALA A 121 -7.38 -5.83 -11.61
CA ALA A 121 -6.70 -5.18 -10.49
C ALA A 121 -6.87 -3.66 -10.51
N GLY A 122 -6.74 -3.02 -11.67
CA GLY A 122 -7.02 -1.59 -11.84
C GLY A 122 -8.46 -1.22 -11.52
N CYS A 123 -9.45 -2.03 -11.95
CA CYS A 123 -10.87 -1.84 -11.60
C CYS A 123 -11.08 -1.92 -10.08
N GLU A 124 -10.50 -2.91 -9.41
CA GLU A 124 -10.67 -3.07 -7.96
C GLU A 124 -9.97 -1.93 -7.20
N LEU A 125 -8.77 -1.53 -7.61
CA LEU A 125 -8.07 -0.39 -7.00
C LEU A 125 -8.89 0.93 -7.16
N ALA A 126 -9.45 1.18 -8.34
CA ALA A 126 -10.31 2.34 -8.58
C ALA A 126 -11.56 2.32 -7.69
N LYS A 127 -12.17 1.16 -7.51
CA LYS A 127 -13.30 0.95 -6.61
C LYS A 127 -12.93 1.22 -5.15
N ILE A 128 -11.77 0.71 -4.68
CA ILE A 128 -11.28 0.95 -3.32
C ILE A 128 -11.10 2.46 -3.08
N PHE A 129 -10.46 3.19 -4.00
CA PHE A 129 -10.30 4.65 -3.88
C PHE A 129 -11.66 5.37 -3.80
N SER A 130 -12.61 4.99 -4.65
CA SER A 130 -13.94 5.63 -4.68
C SER A 130 -14.78 5.27 -3.45
N GLU A 131 -14.88 3.99 -3.09
CA GLU A 131 -15.80 3.54 -2.02
C GLU A 131 -15.25 3.78 -0.62
N LYS A 132 -13.95 3.57 -0.41
CA LYS A 132 -13.33 3.70 0.92
C LYS A 132 -12.86 5.12 1.21
N TYR A 133 -12.37 5.83 0.20
CA TYR A 133 -11.74 7.13 0.37
C TYR A 133 -12.53 8.30 -0.26
N GLY A 134 -13.55 8.04 -1.07
CA GLY A 134 -14.31 9.07 -1.76
C GLY A 134 -13.54 9.79 -2.87
N ILE A 135 -12.46 9.19 -3.37
CA ILE A 135 -11.57 9.78 -4.37
C ILE A 135 -12.11 9.46 -5.78
N THR A 136 -12.27 10.49 -6.60
CA THR A 136 -12.62 10.32 -8.02
C THR A 136 -11.40 9.87 -8.82
N VAL A 137 -11.56 8.79 -9.59
CA VAL A 137 -10.49 8.11 -10.34
C VAL A 137 -10.82 8.04 -11.82
N VAL A 138 -9.84 8.27 -12.68
CA VAL A 138 -9.88 7.86 -14.09
C VAL A 138 -9.19 6.50 -14.18
N HIS A 139 -9.92 5.46 -14.58
CA HIS A 139 -9.32 4.19 -14.93
C HIS A 139 -9.28 4.04 -16.45
N ASP A 140 -8.09 3.99 -17.00
CA ASP A 140 -7.87 3.79 -18.42
C ASP A 140 -7.93 2.31 -18.77
N MET A 141 -8.83 1.94 -19.68
CA MET A 141 -9.02 0.58 -20.17
C MET A 141 -8.31 0.31 -21.50
N GLY A 142 -7.37 1.18 -21.88
CA GLY A 142 -6.59 1.04 -23.10
C GLY A 142 -5.80 -0.30 -23.16
N GLU A 143 -5.63 -0.85 -24.35
CA GLU A 143 -4.86 -2.08 -24.58
C GLU A 143 -3.56 -1.73 -25.32
N TYR A 144 -2.59 -1.21 -24.59
CA TYR A 144 -1.35 -0.69 -25.13
C TYR A 144 -0.34 -1.77 -25.57
N ASP A 145 -0.52 -2.98 -25.08
CA ASP A 145 0.26 -4.17 -25.44
C ASP A 145 -0.41 -5.02 -26.53
N LYS A 146 -1.44 -4.48 -27.24
CA LYS A 146 -2.08 -5.09 -28.41
C LYS A 146 -2.00 -4.20 -29.63
N GLU A 147 -1.86 -4.84 -30.78
CA GLU A 147 -1.99 -4.22 -32.10
C GLU A 147 -2.72 -5.20 -33.04
N ASN A 148 -3.75 -4.75 -33.72
CA ASN A 148 -4.60 -5.57 -34.61
C ASN A 148 -5.17 -6.85 -33.94
N GLY A 149 -5.42 -6.80 -32.61
CA GLY A 149 -5.97 -7.92 -31.83
C GLY A 149 -4.93 -8.93 -31.33
N GLU A 150 -3.66 -8.79 -31.69
CA GLU A 150 -2.57 -9.64 -31.23
C GLU A 150 -1.73 -8.93 -30.17
N ILE A 151 -1.18 -9.71 -29.22
CA ILE A 151 -0.27 -9.18 -28.19
C ILE A 151 1.01 -8.73 -28.87
N LYS A 152 1.36 -7.45 -28.69
CA LYS A 152 2.57 -6.82 -29.18
C LYS A 152 3.14 -5.91 -28.12
N ARG A 153 4.04 -6.42 -27.32
CA ARG A 153 4.66 -5.67 -26.21
C ARG A 153 5.69 -4.64 -26.66
N GLU A 154 6.26 -4.80 -27.85
CA GLU A 154 7.14 -3.79 -28.44
C GLU A 154 6.42 -2.45 -28.50
N GLU A 155 7.11 -1.38 -28.11
CA GLU A 155 6.59 -0.01 -28.05
C GLU A 155 5.32 0.20 -27.18
N SER A 156 4.90 -0.78 -26.35
CA SER A 156 3.74 -0.62 -25.46
C SER A 156 3.87 0.61 -24.55
N TYR A 157 5.05 0.88 -24.01
CA TYR A 157 5.33 2.07 -23.20
C TYR A 157 5.23 3.38 -23.99
N LYS A 158 5.51 3.37 -25.29
CA LYS A 158 5.29 4.56 -26.14
C LYS A 158 3.80 4.77 -26.33
N ARG A 159 3.05 3.71 -26.68
CA ARG A 159 1.59 3.80 -26.87
C ARG A 159 0.87 4.19 -25.58
N SER A 160 1.23 3.61 -24.43
CA SER A 160 0.66 4.00 -23.14
C SER A 160 1.01 5.45 -22.79
N GLY A 161 2.24 5.88 -23.02
CA GLY A 161 2.66 7.26 -22.83
C GLY A 161 1.82 8.26 -23.64
N GLU A 162 1.53 7.96 -24.92
CA GLU A 162 0.65 8.78 -25.75
C GLU A 162 -0.81 8.78 -25.24
N GLY A 163 -1.30 7.63 -24.74
CA GLY A 163 -2.63 7.50 -24.15
C GLY A 163 -2.75 8.29 -22.85
N VAL A 164 -1.82 8.08 -21.94
CA VAL A 164 -1.77 8.79 -20.63
C VAL A 164 -1.68 10.29 -20.84
N LYS A 165 -0.84 10.78 -21.78
CA LYS A 165 -0.74 12.20 -22.09
C LYS A 165 -2.09 12.79 -22.47
N LYS A 166 -2.86 12.13 -23.36
CA LYS A 166 -4.20 12.59 -23.76
C LYS A 166 -5.18 12.63 -22.57
N LEU A 167 -5.06 11.68 -21.65
CA LEU A 167 -5.90 11.65 -20.43
C LEU A 167 -5.52 12.76 -19.46
N LEU A 168 -4.24 13.07 -19.28
CA LEU A 168 -3.79 14.20 -18.47
C LEU A 168 -4.20 15.56 -19.07
N GLU A 169 -4.19 15.69 -20.40
CA GLU A 169 -4.72 16.87 -21.08
C GLU A 169 -6.24 17.01 -20.88
N LYS A 170 -6.98 15.89 -20.87
CA LYS A 170 -8.43 15.87 -20.67
C LYS A 170 -8.83 16.08 -19.20
N TYR A 171 -8.03 15.60 -18.27
CA TYR A 171 -8.28 15.65 -16.84
C TYR A 171 -7.10 16.33 -16.10
N PRO A 172 -6.97 17.66 -16.20
CA PRO A 172 -5.81 18.38 -15.62
C PRO A 172 -5.80 18.41 -14.09
N SER A 173 -6.87 17.95 -13.44
CA SER A 173 -6.96 17.75 -11.99
C SER A 173 -6.18 16.53 -11.51
N VAL A 174 -5.87 15.57 -12.38
CA VAL A 174 -5.08 14.38 -12.04
C VAL A 174 -3.68 14.79 -11.59
N LYS A 175 -3.29 14.31 -10.40
CA LYS A 175 -1.98 14.56 -9.78
C LYS A 175 -1.16 13.29 -9.57
N ILE A 176 -1.84 12.14 -9.53
CA ILE A 176 -1.23 10.84 -9.23
C ILE A 176 -1.49 9.89 -10.39
N ALA A 177 -0.46 9.14 -10.81
CA ALA A 177 -0.60 8.12 -11.84
C ALA A 177 -0.06 6.77 -11.36
N VAL A 178 -0.84 5.71 -11.58
CA VAL A 178 -0.49 4.34 -11.18
C VAL A 178 -0.54 3.43 -12.41
N ASP A 179 0.61 2.92 -12.83
CA ASP A 179 0.73 1.88 -13.87
C ASP A 179 0.74 0.52 -13.19
N ILE A 180 -0.35 -0.25 -13.28
CA ILE A 180 -0.46 -1.54 -12.63
C ILE A 180 0.05 -2.65 -13.54
N HIS A 181 0.94 -3.46 -12.99
CA HIS A 181 1.55 -4.64 -13.59
C HIS A 181 1.47 -5.84 -12.66
N ARG A 182 1.91 -6.98 -13.15
CA ARG A 182 2.30 -8.13 -12.33
C ARG A 182 3.70 -8.58 -12.71
N ASP A 183 4.51 -8.91 -11.71
CA ASP A 183 5.89 -9.40 -11.93
C ASP A 183 5.89 -10.82 -12.53
N ALA A 184 7.02 -11.24 -13.08
CA ALA A 184 7.27 -12.65 -13.33
C ALA A 184 7.62 -13.35 -12.01
N TYR A 185 7.10 -14.60 -11.84
CA TYR A 185 7.42 -15.39 -10.66
C TYR A 185 8.92 -15.65 -10.56
N LYS A 186 9.50 -15.38 -9.42
CA LYS A 186 10.85 -15.76 -9.05
C LYS A 186 10.79 -16.82 -7.95
N GLU A 187 11.75 -17.74 -7.96
CA GLU A 187 11.83 -18.76 -6.91
C GLU A 187 11.96 -18.09 -5.53
N GLY A 188 11.03 -18.42 -4.64
CA GLY A 188 10.93 -17.79 -3.31
C GLY A 188 9.84 -16.72 -3.18
N ASP A 189 9.31 -16.20 -4.29
CA ASP A 189 8.16 -15.30 -4.26
C ASP A 189 6.91 -16.06 -3.82
N LYS A 190 6.47 -15.81 -2.60
CA LYS A 190 5.24 -16.39 -2.02
C LYS A 190 4.37 -15.27 -1.51
N ALA A 191 3.06 -15.49 -1.58
CA ALA A 191 2.12 -14.62 -0.89
C ALA A 191 2.44 -14.60 0.61
N GLU A 192 2.40 -13.43 1.20
CA GLU A 192 2.51 -13.28 2.66
C GLU A 192 1.20 -13.71 3.30
N GLU A 193 1.27 -14.39 4.44
CA GLU A 193 0.08 -14.83 5.18
C GLU A 193 0.01 -14.10 6.52
N LYS A 194 -1.09 -13.36 6.73
CA LYS A 194 -1.34 -12.61 7.95
C LYS A 194 -2.82 -12.71 8.33
N ASP A 195 -3.11 -13.04 9.58
CA ASP A 195 -4.48 -13.15 10.10
C ASP A 195 -5.40 -14.07 9.27
N GLY A 196 -4.83 -15.15 8.70
CA GLY A 196 -5.54 -16.11 7.86
C GLY A 196 -5.87 -15.61 6.45
N LYS A 197 -5.33 -14.46 6.04
CA LYS A 197 -5.40 -13.93 4.67
C LYS A 197 -4.05 -14.00 4.00
N LYS A 198 -4.07 -14.25 2.70
CA LYS A 198 -2.87 -14.21 1.86
C LYS A 198 -2.83 -12.91 1.07
N TYR A 199 -1.64 -12.36 0.94
CA TYR A 199 -1.36 -11.10 0.26
C TYR A 199 -0.34 -11.33 -0.83
N ALA A 200 -0.65 -10.95 -2.07
CA ALA A 200 0.31 -10.93 -3.15
C ALA A 200 1.40 -9.88 -2.85
N LEU A 201 2.63 -10.12 -3.28
CA LEU A 201 3.72 -9.17 -3.06
C LEU A 201 3.53 -7.91 -3.92
N LEU A 202 3.70 -6.75 -3.32
CA LEU A 202 3.73 -5.46 -3.99
C LEU A 202 5.19 -5.07 -4.25
N MET A 203 5.51 -4.56 -5.44
CA MET A 203 6.85 -4.07 -5.75
C MET A 203 6.79 -2.76 -6.55
N PRO A 204 7.19 -1.63 -5.94
CA PRO A 204 7.37 -0.39 -6.67
C PRO A 204 8.55 -0.51 -7.65
N VAL A 205 8.39 0.00 -8.86
CA VAL A 205 9.43 0.03 -9.88
C VAL A 205 9.69 1.46 -10.31
N VAL A 206 10.97 1.84 -10.41
CA VAL A 206 11.42 3.15 -10.90
C VAL A 206 12.43 2.95 -12.02
N GLY A 207 12.24 3.69 -13.10
CA GLY A 207 13.16 3.69 -14.24
C GLY A 207 14.30 4.69 -14.07
N ALA A 208 15.55 4.21 -14.07
CA ALA A 208 16.74 5.04 -13.93
C ALA A 208 17.03 5.89 -15.19
N CYS A 209 16.43 5.58 -16.31
CA CYS A 209 16.69 6.23 -17.63
C CYS A 209 18.17 6.14 -18.07
N ALA A 210 18.92 5.19 -17.54
CA ALA A 210 20.33 5.03 -17.85
C ALA A 210 20.78 3.58 -17.71
N LEU A 211 21.59 3.12 -18.67
CA LEU A 211 22.28 1.83 -18.64
C LEU A 211 23.69 1.99 -18.08
N LYS A 212 24.21 0.90 -17.49
CA LYS A 212 25.61 0.77 -17.08
C LYS A 212 26.36 -0.09 -18.10
N GLU A 213 27.22 0.53 -18.89
CA GLU A 213 28.11 -0.17 -19.81
C GLU A 213 29.57 0.07 -19.44
N ASN A 214 30.35 -0.98 -19.24
CA ASN A 214 31.76 -0.89 -18.81
C ASN A 214 32.02 -0.01 -17.58
N GLY A 215 31.06 0.08 -16.68
CA GLY A 215 31.14 0.91 -15.49
C GLY A 215 30.72 2.37 -15.67
N GLU A 216 30.41 2.78 -16.91
CA GLU A 216 30.02 4.15 -17.26
C GLU A 216 28.50 4.24 -17.52
N LYS A 217 27.96 5.46 -17.35
CA LYS A 217 26.55 5.78 -17.67
C LYS A 217 26.38 5.90 -19.18
N LYS A 218 25.35 5.21 -19.69
CA LYS A 218 24.87 5.35 -21.07
C LYS A 218 23.39 5.70 -21.06
N ASP A 219 23.07 6.83 -21.66
CA ASP A 219 21.68 7.26 -21.80
C ASP A 219 20.87 6.31 -22.67
N VAL A 220 19.61 6.09 -22.28
CA VAL A 220 18.63 5.29 -23.03
C VAL A 220 17.87 6.14 -24.07
N GLY A 221 18.30 7.37 -24.33
CA GLY A 221 17.66 8.29 -25.28
C GLY A 221 16.32 8.87 -24.78
N ALA A 222 16.08 8.84 -23.48
CA ALA A 222 14.84 9.34 -22.87
C ALA A 222 15.15 9.86 -21.47
N GLU A 223 14.59 11.00 -21.11
CA GLU A 223 14.76 11.63 -19.80
C GLU A 223 13.48 11.49 -18.96
N ASN A 224 13.64 11.52 -17.65
CA ASN A 224 12.57 11.68 -16.69
C ASN A 224 12.90 12.89 -15.82
N GLU A 225 12.22 14.00 -16.07
CA GLU A 225 12.40 15.23 -15.28
C GLU A 225 11.94 15.08 -13.82
N PHE A 226 11.03 14.14 -13.53
CA PHE A 226 10.48 13.85 -12.22
C PHE A 226 11.13 12.65 -11.51
N ILE A 227 12.35 12.26 -11.93
CA ILE A 227 12.98 11.04 -11.39
C ILE A 227 13.11 11.05 -9.86
N TYR A 228 13.42 12.20 -9.27
CA TYR A 228 13.58 12.29 -7.81
C TYR A 228 12.23 12.26 -7.08
N GLU A 229 11.21 12.90 -7.66
CA GLU A 229 9.83 12.86 -7.16
C GLU A 229 9.25 11.44 -7.26
N ASN A 230 9.47 10.75 -8.38
CA ASN A 230 9.05 9.36 -8.53
C ASN A 230 9.78 8.44 -7.54
N LEU A 231 11.08 8.64 -7.31
CA LEU A 231 11.85 7.92 -6.28
C LEU A 231 11.31 8.21 -4.87
N LYS A 232 10.99 9.47 -4.58
CA LYS A 232 10.39 9.86 -3.29
C LYS A 232 9.03 9.20 -3.11
N PHE A 233 8.19 9.23 -4.14
CA PHE A 233 6.86 8.62 -4.10
C PHE A 233 6.95 7.11 -3.86
N ALA A 234 7.84 6.40 -4.57
CA ALA A 234 8.07 4.98 -4.39
C ALA A 234 8.63 4.67 -2.98
N TYR A 235 9.54 5.51 -2.46
CA TYR A 235 10.13 5.37 -1.13
C TYR A 235 9.09 5.51 -0.02
N ASP A 236 8.27 6.57 -0.09
CA ASP A 236 7.21 6.79 0.90
C ASP A 236 6.09 5.75 0.77
N PHE A 237 5.73 5.35 -0.45
CA PHE A 237 4.79 4.25 -0.68
C PHE A 237 5.24 2.98 0.03
N ARG A 238 6.49 2.58 -0.18
CA ARG A 238 7.05 1.39 0.49
C ARG A 238 6.99 1.52 2.01
N LYS A 239 7.35 2.69 2.55
CA LYS A 239 7.25 2.99 3.99
C LYS A 239 5.82 2.91 4.51
N ASN A 240 4.87 3.47 3.75
CA ASN A 240 3.48 3.56 4.13
C ASN A 240 2.70 2.25 3.94
N CYS A 241 3.24 1.29 3.19
CA CYS A 241 2.69 -0.07 3.15
C CYS A 241 2.58 -0.68 4.56
N GLY A 242 3.50 -0.35 5.49
CA GLY A 242 3.38 -0.63 6.93
C GLY A 242 3.38 -2.12 7.30
N GLU A 243 3.24 -3.01 6.33
CA GLU A 243 3.14 -4.45 6.51
C GLU A 243 4.45 -5.10 6.12
N GLU A 244 5.21 -5.57 7.11
CA GLU A 244 6.43 -6.33 6.87
C GLU A 244 6.14 -7.52 5.97
N GLY A 245 6.91 -7.66 4.89
CA GLY A 245 6.82 -8.77 3.94
C GLY A 245 5.94 -8.52 2.71
N VAL A 246 4.86 -7.73 2.79
CA VAL A 246 3.96 -7.53 1.65
C VAL A 246 4.60 -6.64 0.57
N CYS A 247 5.34 -5.59 0.96
CA CYS A 247 5.99 -4.69 0.02
C CYS A 247 7.49 -5.02 -0.12
N LYS A 248 7.89 -5.45 -1.31
CA LYS A 248 9.29 -5.70 -1.69
C LYS A 248 10.08 -4.39 -1.71
N LYS A 249 11.40 -4.50 -1.87
CA LYS A 249 12.26 -3.35 -2.16
C LYS A 249 11.84 -2.66 -3.44
N ILE A 250 12.13 -1.36 -3.54
CA ILE A 250 11.94 -0.59 -4.77
C ILE A 250 12.91 -1.12 -5.82
N TYR A 251 12.41 -1.54 -6.96
CA TYR A 251 13.23 -2.12 -8.02
C TYR A 251 13.62 -1.04 -9.04
N ILE A 252 14.90 -0.74 -9.14
CA ILE A 252 15.45 0.24 -10.08
C ILE A 252 15.81 -0.48 -11.37
N LYS A 253 15.17 -0.10 -12.46
CA LYS A 253 15.41 -0.64 -13.81
C LYS A 253 16.00 0.41 -14.75
N PRO A 254 16.70 0.02 -15.83
CA PRO A 254 17.43 0.97 -16.67
C PRO A 254 16.55 1.84 -17.56
N TYR A 255 15.31 1.44 -17.83
CA TYR A 255 14.41 2.12 -18.77
C TYR A 255 13.58 3.23 -18.11
N ARG A 256 12.86 4.05 -18.93
CA ARG A 256 12.06 5.18 -18.42
C ARG A 256 10.66 4.78 -17.94
N TYR A 257 10.03 3.79 -18.61
CA TYR A 257 8.62 3.42 -18.41
C TYR A 257 7.63 4.57 -18.70
N SER A 258 6.39 4.50 -18.17
CA SER A 258 5.36 5.52 -18.40
C SER A 258 5.15 6.46 -17.19
N THR A 259 5.99 6.37 -16.15
CA THR A 259 5.84 7.15 -14.92
C THR A 259 6.42 8.57 -14.97
N TYR A 260 7.13 8.92 -16.05
CA TYR A 260 7.83 10.20 -16.21
C TYR A 260 6.93 11.43 -16.40
N MET A 261 5.63 11.25 -16.55
CA MET A 261 4.71 12.33 -16.94
C MET A 261 4.16 13.11 -15.75
N LEU A 262 4.26 12.59 -14.54
CA LEU A 262 3.83 13.25 -13.30
C LEU A 262 4.86 12.99 -12.20
N PRO A 263 5.03 13.94 -11.28
CA PRO A 263 5.91 13.77 -10.11
C PRO A 263 5.45 12.63 -9.20
N GLU A 264 4.14 12.50 -8.98
CA GLU A 264 3.57 11.45 -8.13
C GLU A 264 3.09 10.29 -9.00
N SER A 265 4.04 9.58 -9.59
CA SER A 265 3.78 8.40 -10.42
C SER A 265 4.51 7.18 -9.91
N ILE A 266 3.86 6.03 -10.05
CA ILE A 266 4.41 4.74 -9.67
C ILE A 266 4.04 3.67 -10.71
N LEU A 267 5.00 2.83 -11.10
CA LEU A 267 4.74 1.52 -11.67
C LEU A 267 4.70 0.53 -10.51
N LEU A 268 3.61 -0.17 -10.36
CA LEU A 268 3.38 -1.07 -9.24
C LEU A 268 3.13 -2.50 -9.74
N GLU A 269 4.07 -3.38 -9.48
CA GLU A 269 3.87 -4.81 -9.64
C GLU A 269 2.99 -5.31 -8.49
N CYS A 270 1.83 -5.87 -8.81
CA CYS A 270 0.88 -6.44 -7.87
C CYS A 270 0.85 -7.96 -8.03
N GLY A 271 1.65 -8.68 -7.27
CA GLY A 271 1.79 -10.13 -7.40
C GLY A 271 2.56 -10.57 -8.65
N ASN A 272 2.35 -11.81 -9.06
CA ASN A 272 2.96 -12.43 -10.22
C ASN A 272 1.98 -13.41 -10.91
N GLU A 273 2.39 -14.08 -12.00
CA GLU A 273 1.53 -15.00 -12.76
C GLU A 273 1.03 -16.22 -11.96
N LYS A 274 1.56 -16.46 -10.75
CA LYS A 274 1.09 -17.53 -9.85
C LYS A 274 0.21 -17.02 -8.71
N SER A 275 0.09 -15.71 -8.56
CA SER A 275 -0.81 -15.12 -7.56
C SER A 275 -2.27 -15.33 -7.96
N THR A 276 -3.11 -15.65 -7.00
CA THR A 276 -4.56 -15.61 -7.20
C THR A 276 -5.07 -14.18 -7.13
N PHE A 277 -6.19 -13.89 -7.75
CA PHE A 277 -6.76 -12.55 -7.71
C PHE A 277 -7.19 -12.15 -6.28
N GLU A 278 -7.65 -13.10 -5.46
CA GLU A 278 -7.95 -12.87 -4.05
C GLU A 278 -6.71 -12.36 -3.27
N GLU A 279 -5.54 -12.96 -3.51
CA GLU A 279 -4.29 -12.47 -2.91
C GLU A 279 -3.95 -11.05 -3.38
N VAL A 280 -4.20 -10.74 -4.64
CA VAL A 280 -4.03 -9.41 -5.22
C VAL A 280 -5.01 -8.41 -4.61
N GLU A 281 -6.30 -8.73 -4.56
CA GLU A 281 -7.33 -7.89 -3.94
C GLU A 281 -6.96 -7.50 -2.50
N ASN A 282 -6.52 -8.47 -1.69
CA ASN A 282 -6.08 -8.18 -0.32
C ASN A 282 -4.93 -7.14 -0.30
N SER A 283 -3.98 -7.24 -1.23
CA SER A 283 -2.85 -6.32 -1.31
C SER A 283 -3.23 -4.95 -1.86
N LEU A 284 -4.25 -4.86 -2.73
CA LEU A 284 -4.71 -3.57 -3.27
C LEU A 284 -5.29 -2.66 -2.19
N TYR A 285 -5.86 -3.20 -1.10
CA TYR A 285 -6.26 -2.38 0.06
C TYR A 285 -5.07 -1.73 0.75
N ILE A 286 -3.95 -2.47 0.88
CA ILE A 286 -2.68 -1.95 1.42
C ILE A 286 -2.11 -0.91 0.46
N ALA A 287 -2.09 -1.20 -0.84
CA ALA A 287 -1.58 -0.29 -1.86
C ALA A 287 -2.38 1.03 -1.90
N ALA A 288 -3.71 0.97 -1.85
CA ALA A 288 -4.55 2.15 -1.82
C ALA A 288 -4.28 3.02 -0.59
N GLU A 289 -4.20 2.41 0.60
CA GLU A 289 -3.89 3.14 1.83
C GLU A 289 -2.49 3.77 1.79
N ALA A 290 -1.50 3.04 1.28
CA ALA A 290 -0.15 3.55 1.11
C ALA A 290 -0.11 4.74 0.13
N ILE A 291 -0.81 4.67 -1.00
CA ILE A 291 -0.90 5.77 -1.98
C ILE A 291 -1.55 7.00 -1.35
N VAL A 292 -2.68 6.84 -0.66
CA VAL A 292 -3.39 7.95 0.00
C VAL A 292 -2.48 8.66 1.02
N LYS A 293 -1.76 7.91 1.84
CA LYS A 293 -0.81 8.46 2.81
C LYS A 293 0.39 9.15 2.14
N THR A 294 0.95 8.53 1.10
CA THR A 294 2.12 9.03 0.38
C THR A 294 1.82 10.31 -0.38
N ALA A 295 0.66 10.40 -0.99
CA ALA A 295 0.21 11.55 -1.75
C ALA A 295 -0.42 12.65 -0.87
N GLU A 296 -0.42 12.48 0.46
CA GLU A 296 -1.01 13.43 1.41
C GLU A 296 -2.45 13.83 1.07
N ILE A 297 -3.27 12.83 0.69
CA ILE A 297 -4.68 13.07 0.37
C ILE A 297 -5.47 13.15 1.67
N SER A 298 -6.21 14.25 1.85
CA SER A 298 -7.08 14.48 3.00
C SER A 298 -8.51 14.80 2.56
N GLY A 299 -9.48 14.27 3.27
CA GLY A 299 -10.89 14.53 3.07
C GLY A 299 -11.63 14.62 4.38
#